data_5b83b19e749334ae04ad921432ee8a28
#
_entry.id   5b83b19e749334ae04ad921432ee8a28
#
_cell.length_a   1.000
_cell.length_b   1.000
_cell.length_c   1.000
_cell.angle_alpha   90.00
_cell.angle_beta   90.00
_cell.angle_gamma   90.00
#
_symmetry.space_group_name_H-M   'P 1'
#
loop_
_entity.id
_entity.type
_entity.pdbx_description
1 polymer ?
#
loop_
_entity_poly.entity_id
_entity_poly.type
_entity_poly.pdbx_seq_one_letter_code
_entity_poly.pdbx_strand_id
1 'polypeptide(L)'
;MTTVSALHTSALTSLSLLARGKVRDNYAVGTDRILMVASDRISAFDVIMGEPIPGKGVLLTQMALYWFDKLGPKGLNLCPIHLTGDAPESVVSVAEVSQVQGRSMLVKRLKPLPVEAVVRGYLAGSGWKEYQEGQAVCGVKLPAGLKNASKLPEPIYTPAAKAAVGEHDENITFEKTVEMIGLDLATRIKDISIAIYKAASAIAAEKGIIIADTKFEFGLDADGTLVLMDEVLTPDSSRYWPAESYVEGVNPPSYDKQFLRDWLESTLVNGKPWDKTPPAPRLPREVIEKTSAKYEEALQRLTR
;
A
#
# COMPACT_ATOMS: atom_id res chain seq x y z
N MET A 1 -13.78 15.75 -21.48
CA MET A 1 -13.03 14.82 -20.62
C MET A 1 -13.10 13.46 -21.29
N THR A 2 -12.01 12.98 -21.86
CA THR A 2 -11.90 11.61 -22.40
C THR A 2 -12.09 10.65 -21.23
N THR A 3 -13.14 9.86 -21.26
CA THR A 3 -13.34 8.77 -20.28
C THR A 3 -12.20 7.79 -20.46
N VAL A 4 -11.22 7.81 -19.54
CA VAL A 4 -10.18 6.79 -19.49
C VAL A 4 -10.89 5.48 -19.21
N SER A 5 -10.83 4.55 -20.16
CA SER A 5 -11.38 3.20 -19.96
C SER A 5 -10.66 2.55 -18.80
N ALA A 6 -11.41 2.09 -17.80
CA ALA A 6 -10.82 1.44 -16.64
C ALA A 6 -10.17 0.10 -17.04
N LEU A 7 -8.95 -0.14 -16.60
CA LEU A 7 -8.27 -1.42 -16.78
C LEU A 7 -8.57 -2.35 -15.59
N HIS A 8 -9.53 -3.25 -15.76
CA HIS A 8 -9.81 -4.26 -14.74
C HIS A 8 -8.74 -5.37 -14.74
N THR A 9 -8.35 -5.86 -15.89
CA THR A 9 -7.40 -6.96 -16.06
C THR A 9 -6.55 -6.67 -17.27
N SER A 10 -5.23 -6.75 -17.10
CA SER A 10 -4.32 -6.66 -18.24
C SER A 10 -4.24 -7.99 -18.99
N ALA A 11 -4.02 -7.92 -20.30
CA ALA A 11 -3.95 -9.07 -21.20
C ALA A 11 -2.79 -8.86 -22.18
N LEU A 12 -1.56 -8.90 -21.64
CA LEU A 12 -0.34 -8.81 -22.45
C LEU A 12 -0.02 -10.19 -23.03
N THR A 13 0.13 -10.25 -24.34
CA THR A 13 0.49 -11.47 -25.07
C THR A 13 1.99 -11.56 -25.36
N SER A 14 2.69 -10.43 -25.32
CA SER A 14 4.13 -10.34 -25.52
C SER A 14 4.96 -10.84 -24.31
N LEU A 15 4.35 -10.97 -23.15
CA LEU A 15 5.01 -11.36 -21.91
C LEU A 15 4.24 -12.49 -21.20
N SER A 16 4.97 -13.35 -20.48
CA SER A 16 4.36 -14.41 -19.68
C SER A 16 3.85 -13.86 -18.35
N LEU A 17 2.57 -14.07 -18.04
CA LEU A 17 1.99 -13.75 -16.74
C LEU A 17 2.60 -14.64 -15.65
N LEU A 18 3.17 -14.02 -14.62
CA LEU A 18 3.70 -14.72 -13.44
C LEU A 18 2.64 -14.89 -12.36
N ALA A 19 1.92 -13.82 -12.08
CA ALA A 19 0.90 -13.81 -11.03
C ALA A 19 -0.09 -12.67 -11.27
N ARG A 20 -1.34 -12.92 -10.87
CA ARG A 20 -2.38 -11.88 -10.78
C ARG A 20 -2.73 -11.69 -9.32
N GLY A 21 -2.33 -10.55 -8.77
CA GLY A 21 -2.67 -10.16 -7.40
C GLY A 21 -4.05 -9.49 -7.33
N LYS A 22 -4.41 -9.04 -6.13
CA LYS A 22 -5.69 -8.34 -5.86
C LYS A 22 -5.84 -7.09 -6.74
N VAL A 23 -4.77 -6.34 -6.98
CA VAL A 23 -4.79 -5.05 -7.69
C VAL A 23 -3.69 -4.88 -8.74
N ARG A 24 -2.78 -5.82 -8.88
CA ARG A 24 -1.66 -5.79 -9.85
C ARG A 24 -1.55 -7.11 -10.62
N ASP A 25 -1.10 -7.01 -11.84
CA ASP A 25 -0.75 -8.14 -12.69
C ASP A 25 0.76 -8.09 -12.97
N ASN A 26 1.49 -9.16 -12.68
CA ASN A 26 2.94 -9.24 -12.77
C ASN A 26 3.35 -10.15 -13.93
N TYR A 27 4.20 -9.64 -14.84
CA TYR A 27 4.67 -10.34 -16.04
C TYR A 27 6.18 -10.52 -15.99
N ALA A 28 6.67 -11.66 -16.47
CA ALA A 28 8.09 -11.93 -16.60
C ALA A 28 8.71 -11.09 -17.73
N VAL A 29 9.83 -10.45 -17.45
CA VAL A 29 10.67 -9.79 -18.45
C VAL A 29 12.08 -10.36 -18.34
N GLY A 30 12.41 -11.31 -19.23
CA GLY A 30 13.61 -12.11 -19.05
C GLY A 30 13.57 -12.96 -17.78
N THR A 31 14.73 -13.16 -17.18
CA THR A 31 14.87 -13.96 -15.95
C THR A 31 14.97 -13.13 -14.67
N ASP A 32 15.31 -11.85 -14.82
CA ASP A 32 15.77 -10.95 -13.75
C ASP A 32 14.86 -9.73 -13.50
N ARG A 33 13.82 -9.54 -14.33
CA ARG A 33 12.91 -8.40 -14.22
C ARG A 33 11.45 -8.83 -14.22
N ILE A 34 10.60 -7.94 -13.73
CA ILE A 34 9.13 -8.06 -13.69
C ILE A 34 8.52 -6.75 -14.19
N LEU A 35 7.57 -6.84 -15.10
CA LEU A 35 6.65 -5.75 -15.40
C LEU A 35 5.44 -5.86 -14.47
N MET A 36 5.31 -4.89 -13.57
CA MET A 36 4.18 -4.78 -12.64
C MET A 36 3.15 -3.82 -13.23
N VAL A 37 1.97 -4.33 -13.59
CA VAL A 37 0.86 -3.53 -14.14
C VAL A 37 -0.18 -3.29 -13.05
N ALA A 38 -0.37 -2.05 -12.63
CA ALA A 38 -1.42 -1.68 -11.69
C ALA A 38 -2.76 -1.60 -12.44
N SER A 39 -3.71 -2.43 -12.02
CA SER A 39 -5.08 -2.38 -12.51
C SER A 39 -5.91 -1.33 -11.77
N ASP A 40 -7.12 -1.08 -12.26
CA ASP A 40 -8.10 -0.23 -11.57
C ASP A 40 -8.99 -1.03 -10.59
N ARG A 41 -8.67 -2.32 -10.37
CA ARG A 41 -9.32 -3.13 -9.32
C ARG A 41 -9.09 -2.49 -7.95
N ILE A 42 -10.08 -2.59 -7.08
CA ILE A 42 -9.96 -2.21 -5.68
C ILE A 42 -10.34 -3.41 -4.81
N SER A 43 -9.61 -3.58 -3.73
CA SER A 43 -9.88 -4.60 -2.71
C SER A 43 -10.10 -3.94 -1.36
N ALA A 44 -11.12 -4.37 -0.64
CA ALA A 44 -11.37 -3.99 0.74
C ALA A 44 -11.76 -5.24 1.54
N PHE A 45 -11.29 -5.35 2.79
CA PHE A 45 -11.49 -6.54 3.62
C PHE A 45 -11.08 -7.85 2.91
N ASP A 46 -9.96 -7.78 2.14
CA ASP A 46 -9.41 -8.85 1.31
C ASP A 46 -10.30 -9.35 0.17
N VAL A 47 -11.47 -8.75 -0.04
CA VAL A 47 -12.37 -9.03 -1.16
C VAL A 47 -12.14 -8.02 -2.29
N ILE A 48 -11.99 -8.51 -3.52
CA ILE A 48 -11.90 -7.68 -4.72
C ILE A 48 -13.32 -7.26 -5.11
N MET A 49 -13.53 -5.93 -5.29
CA MET A 49 -14.80 -5.39 -5.75
C MET A 49 -15.02 -5.70 -7.23
N GLY A 50 -16.27 -5.88 -7.62
CA GLY A 50 -16.62 -6.16 -9.02
C GLY A 50 -16.38 -4.98 -9.95
N GLU A 51 -16.61 -3.76 -9.47
CA GLU A 51 -16.42 -2.53 -10.25
C GLU A 51 -15.02 -1.95 -10.01
N PRO A 52 -14.28 -1.60 -11.08
CA PRO A 52 -13.00 -0.91 -10.98
C PRO A 52 -13.19 0.57 -10.61
N ILE A 53 -12.16 1.16 -10.04
CA ILE A 53 -12.06 2.62 -9.83
C ILE A 53 -11.25 3.21 -10.99
N PRO A 54 -11.89 3.90 -11.97
CA PRO A 54 -11.20 4.40 -13.15
C PRO A 54 -10.01 5.29 -12.82
N GLY A 55 -8.85 5.01 -13.43
CA GLY A 55 -7.62 5.77 -13.23
C GLY A 55 -6.82 5.42 -11.97
N LYS A 56 -7.36 4.57 -11.06
CA LYS A 56 -6.69 4.21 -9.81
C LYS A 56 -5.27 3.69 -10.03
N GLY A 57 -5.07 2.79 -10.97
CA GLY A 57 -3.76 2.22 -11.27
C GLY A 57 -2.74 3.27 -11.67
N VAL A 58 -3.14 4.26 -12.46
CA VAL A 58 -2.28 5.39 -12.87
C VAL A 58 -1.94 6.26 -11.66
N LEU A 59 -2.94 6.67 -10.87
CA LEU A 59 -2.76 7.53 -9.71
C LEU A 59 -1.82 6.92 -8.66
N LEU A 60 -2.02 5.64 -8.33
CA LEU A 60 -1.18 4.95 -7.35
C LEU A 60 0.26 4.73 -7.87
N THR A 61 0.42 4.42 -9.15
CA THR A 61 1.76 4.29 -9.75
C THR A 61 2.51 5.61 -9.70
N GLN A 62 1.87 6.72 -10.02
CA GLN A 62 2.50 8.05 -9.94
C GLN A 62 2.90 8.40 -8.50
N MET A 63 2.06 8.09 -7.49
CA MET A 63 2.43 8.28 -6.09
C MET A 63 3.60 7.40 -5.65
N ALA A 64 3.60 6.12 -6.04
CA ALA A 64 4.71 5.22 -5.74
C ALA A 64 6.03 5.71 -6.36
N LEU A 65 6.00 6.12 -7.63
CA LEU A 65 7.18 6.67 -8.32
C LEU A 65 7.69 7.96 -7.67
N TYR A 66 6.78 8.88 -7.25
CA TYR A 66 7.14 10.06 -6.48
C TYR A 66 7.91 9.70 -5.21
N TRP A 67 7.41 8.74 -4.44
CA TRP A 67 8.06 8.32 -3.20
C TRP A 67 9.38 7.59 -3.44
N PHE A 68 9.47 6.73 -4.44
CA PHE A 68 10.73 6.09 -4.82
C PHE A 68 11.78 7.12 -5.24
N ASP A 69 11.38 8.19 -5.94
CA ASP A 69 12.30 9.28 -6.29
C ASP A 69 12.80 10.03 -5.05
N LYS A 70 11.92 10.35 -4.10
CA LYS A 70 12.27 11.06 -2.87
C LYS A 70 13.13 10.25 -1.91
N LEU A 71 12.83 8.97 -1.73
CA LEU A 71 13.39 8.13 -0.68
C LEU A 71 14.54 7.24 -1.15
N GLY A 72 14.55 6.91 -2.43
CA GLY A 72 15.52 6.03 -3.06
C GLY A 72 16.88 6.70 -3.34
N PRO A 73 17.73 6.02 -4.14
CA PRO A 73 19.12 6.45 -4.39
C PRO A 73 19.29 7.84 -5.00
N LYS A 74 18.29 8.34 -5.73
CA LYS A 74 18.31 9.68 -6.33
C LYS A 74 17.89 10.79 -5.36
N GLY A 75 17.19 10.45 -4.30
CA GLY A 75 16.71 11.36 -3.26
C GLY A 75 17.52 11.24 -1.97
N LEU A 76 16.85 10.86 -0.88
CA LEU A 76 17.45 10.74 0.45
C LEU A 76 18.35 9.51 0.61
N ASN A 77 18.37 8.61 -0.36
CA ASN A 77 19.21 7.39 -0.39
C ASN A 77 19.08 6.54 0.88
N LEU A 78 17.84 6.37 1.37
CA LEU A 78 17.57 5.61 2.59
C LEU A 78 17.68 4.10 2.38
N CYS A 79 17.38 3.63 1.17
CA CYS A 79 17.37 2.21 0.83
C CYS A 79 17.49 2.01 -0.69
N PRO A 80 18.16 0.94 -1.17
CA PRO A 80 18.02 0.48 -2.54
C PRO A 80 16.55 0.19 -2.88
N ILE A 81 16.16 0.49 -4.12
CA ILE A 81 14.79 0.30 -4.62
C ILE A 81 14.76 -0.67 -5.78
N HIS A 82 13.63 -1.29 -6.01
CA HIS A 82 13.48 -2.32 -7.06
C HIS A 82 13.34 -1.76 -8.48
N LEU A 83 13.10 -0.45 -8.67
CA LEU A 83 12.94 0.14 -10.00
C LEU A 83 14.21 -0.06 -10.84
N THR A 84 14.05 -0.46 -12.11
CA THR A 84 15.18 -0.54 -13.06
C THR A 84 15.56 0.83 -13.62
N GLY A 85 14.60 1.75 -13.68
CA GLY A 85 14.74 3.03 -14.36
C GLY A 85 14.39 3.00 -15.86
N ASP A 86 14.14 1.82 -16.42
CA ASP A 86 13.72 1.65 -17.81
C ASP A 86 12.21 1.91 -17.97
N ALA A 87 11.81 2.37 -19.17
CA ALA A 87 10.40 2.59 -19.48
C ALA A 87 9.63 1.28 -19.60
N PRO A 88 8.50 1.10 -18.89
CA PRO A 88 7.68 -0.11 -18.99
C PRO A 88 7.20 -0.42 -20.41
N GLU A 89 6.96 0.60 -21.22
CA GLU A 89 6.52 0.47 -22.61
C GLU A 89 7.56 -0.21 -23.51
N SER A 90 8.84 -0.16 -23.13
CA SER A 90 9.94 -0.74 -23.92
C SER A 90 9.93 -2.27 -23.99
N VAL A 91 9.18 -2.93 -23.12
CA VAL A 91 9.17 -4.39 -23.01
C VAL A 91 7.89 -5.05 -23.51
N VAL A 92 6.95 -4.26 -24.06
CA VAL A 92 5.67 -4.75 -24.59
C VAL A 92 5.54 -4.39 -26.07
N SER A 93 4.61 -5.06 -26.77
CA SER A 93 4.28 -4.70 -28.16
C SER A 93 3.56 -3.34 -28.22
N VAL A 94 3.66 -2.65 -29.37
CA VAL A 94 3.00 -1.35 -29.60
C VAL A 94 1.49 -1.42 -29.34
N ALA A 95 0.83 -2.54 -29.66
CA ALA A 95 -0.59 -2.74 -29.44
C ALA A 95 -0.96 -2.82 -27.94
N GLU A 96 0.00 -3.12 -27.08
CA GLU A 96 -0.21 -3.30 -25.64
C GLU A 96 0.18 -2.08 -24.80
N VAL A 97 0.84 -1.08 -25.40
CA VAL A 97 1.30 0.14 -24.69
C VAL A 97 0.19 0.80 -23.89
N SER A 98 -1.04 0.87 -24.41
CA SER A 98 -2.18 1.46 -23.71
C SER A 98 -2.55 0.77 -22.38
N GLN A 99 -2.18 -0.51 -22.22
CA GLN A 99 -2.42 -1.26 -20.99
C GLN A 99 -1.34 -1.01 -19.91
N VAL A 100 -0.17 -0.49 -20.28
CA VAL A 100 0.98 -0.33 -19.37
C VAL A 100 1.33 1.14 -19.11
N GLN A 101 1.05 2.02 -20.04
CA GLN A 101 1.45 3.42 -19.98
C GLN A 101 0.90 4.13 -18.74
N GLY A 102 1.80 4.73 -17.95
CA GLY A 102 1.51 5.52 -16.76
C GLY A 102 1.03 4.73 -15.55
N ARG A 103 0.80 3.40 -15.69
CA ARG A 103 0.30 2.52 -14.62
C ARG A 103 1.21 1.34 -14.30
N SER A 104 2.39 1.30 -14.86
CA SER A 104 3.29 0.16 -14.72
C SER A 104 4.66 0.58 -14.22
N MET A 105 5.34 -0.37 -13.59
CA MET A 105 6.74 -0.25 -13.19
C MET A 105 7.52 -1.45 -13.71
N LEU A 106 8.68 -1.20 -14.34
CA LEU A 106 9.63 -2.24 -14.68
C LEU A 106 10.63 -2.37 -13.54
N VAL A 107 10.62 -3.52 -12.89
CA VAL A 107 11.33 -3.73 -11.62
C VAL A 107 12.25 -4.93 -11.67
N LYS A 108 13.25 -4.95 -10.80
CA LYS A 108 14.11 -6.11 -10.56
C LYS A 108 13.28 -7.25 -9.97
N ARG A 109 13.56 -8.47 -10.39
CA ARG A 109 13.00 -9.67 -9.78
C ARG A 109 13.78 -9.98 -8.52
N LEU A 110 13.13 -9.82 -7.37
CA LEU A 110 13.70 -10.05 -6.06
C LEU A 110 13.15 -11.33 -5.43
N LYS A 111 13.84 -11.85 -4.43
CA LYS A 111 13.31 -12.87 -3.52
C LYS A 111 12.54 -12.13 -2.40
N PRO A 112 11.20 -12.13 -2.42
CA PRO A 112 10.44 -11.41 -1.42
C PRO A 112 10.62 -12.00 -0.04
N LEU A 113 10.63 -11.15 0.99
CA LEU A 113 10.63 -11.59 2.37
C LEU A 113 9.20 -11.85 2.85
N PRO A 114 8.99 -12.85 3.74
CA PRO A 114 7.66 -13.28 4.17
C PRO A 114 7.05 -12.37 5.25
N VAL A 115 7.52 -11.14 5.36
CA VAL A 115 7.13 -10.17 6.39
C VAL A 115 6.69 -8.87 5.74
N GLU A 116 5.58 -8.32 6.21
CA GLU A 116 5.15 -6.96 5.94
C GLU A 116 5.69 -6.04 7.02
N ALA A 117 6.42 -5.02 6.63
CA ALA A 117 7.04 -4.06 7.54
C ALA A 117 6.07 -2.88 7.76
N VAL A 118 5.23 -2.98 8.78
CA VAL A 118 4.28 -1.93 9.12
C VAL A 118 4.91 -0.97 10.14
N VAL A 119 4.81 0.34 9.86
CA VAL A 119 5.19 1.40 10.79
C VAL A 119 3.98 2.25 11.10
N ARG A 120 3.77 2.54 12.38
CA ARG A 120 2.66 3.37 12.86
C ARG A 120 3.19 4.57 13.62
N GLY A 121 2.77 5.76 13.22
CA GLY A 121 2.99 7.00 13.97
C GLY A 121 1.72 7.47 14.68
N TYR A 122 0.60 6.83 14.36
CA TYR A 122 -0.71 7.08 14.98
C TYR A 122 -1.40 5.75 15.26
N LEU A 123 -2.25 5.74 16.26
CA LEU A 123 -2.97 4.55 16.73
C LEU A 123 -4.30 4.40 15.98
N ALA A 124 -4.32 3.57 14.95
CA ALA A 124 -5.49 3.38 14.07
C ALA A 124 -5.66 1.92 13.63
N GLY A 125 -6.84 1.58 13.13
CA GLY A 125 -7.14 0.27 12.53
C GLY A 125 -6.87 -0.90 13.47
N SER A 126 -6.14 -1.92 13.00
CA SER A 126 -5.79 -3.10 13.81
C SER A 126 -4.95 -2.74 15.03
N GLY A 127 -4.06 -1.74 14.93
CA GLY A 127 -3.27 -1.28 16.06
C GLY A 127 -4.12 -0.66 17.18
N TRP A 128 -5.18 0.08 16.84
CA TRP A 128 -6.12 0.58 17.83
C TRP A 128 -6.88 -0.56 18.53
N LYS A 129 -7.33 -1.56 17.78
CA LYS A 129 -8.04 -2.72 18.35
C LYS A 129 -7.14 -3.47 19.33
N GLU A 130 -5.92 -3.78 18.94
CA GLU A 130 -4.95 -4.52 19.79
C GLU A 130 -4.58 -3.70 21.04
N TYR A 131 -4.41 -2.37 20.91
CA TYR A 131 -4.17 -1.50 22.06
C TYR A 131 -5.32 -1.52 23.08
N GLN A 132 -6.56 -1.57 22.64
CA GLN A 132 -7.72 -1.65 23.55
C GLN A 132 -7.72 -2.94 24.40
N GLU A 133 -7.12 -4.01 23.90
CA GLU A 133 -7.05 -5.30 24.59
C GLU A 133 -5.93 -5.35 25.62
N GLY A 134 -4.78 -4.76 25.32
CA GLY A 134 -3.58 -4.95 26.15
C GLY A 134 -2.65 -3.74 26.30
N GLN A 135 -3.05 -2.56 25.85
CA GLN A 135 -2.21 -1.35 25.82
C GLN A 135 -0.83 -1.59 25.15
N ALA A 136 -0.82 -2.49 24.18
CA ALA A 136 0.35 -2.84 23.38
C ALA A 136 -0.07 -3.07 21.93
N VAL A 137 0.89 -2.97 21.00
CA VAL A 137 0.71 -3.35 19.59
C VAL A 137 1.92 -4.16 19.16
N CYS A 138 1.71 -5.39 18.67
CA CYS A 138 2.80 -6.31 18.29
C CYS A 138 3.85 -6.49 19.40
N GLY A 139 3.43 -6.52 20.66
CA GLY A 139 4.32 -6.60 21.83
C GLY A 139 4.95 -5.27 22.28
N VAL A 140 4.79 -4.18 21.51
CA VAL A 140 5.28 -2.85 21.88
C VAL A 140 4.30 -2.20 22.87
N LYS A 141 4.70 -2.05 24.12
CA LYS A 141 3.90 -1.38 25.16
C LYS A 141 3.75 0.11 24.85
N LEU A 142 2.55 0.64 24.98
CA LEU A 142 2.24 2.03 24.75
C LEU A 142 1.71 2.72 26.03
N PRO A 143 1.80 4.05 26.14
CA PRO A 143 1.24 4.79 27.26
C PRO A 143 -0.26 4.53 27.42
N ALA A 144 -0.73 4.54 28.66
CA ALA A 144 -2.16 4.48 28.96
C ALA A 144 -2.88 5.76 28.52
N GLY A 145 -4.18 5.65 28.24
CA GLY A 145 -5.05 6.79 27.91
C GLY A 145 -5.01 7.26 26.46
N LEU A 146 -4.32 6.57 25.57
CA LEU A 146 -4.40 6.83 24.14
C LEU A 146 -5.80 6.54 23.62
N LYS A 147 -6.20 7.31 22.61
CA LYS A 147 -7.50 7.22 21.93
C LYS A 147 -7.30 6.73 20.49
N ASN A 148 -8.40 6.44 19.81
CA ASN A 148 -8.34 6.24 18.36
C ASN A 148 -7.72 7.46 17.68
N ALA A 149 -6.87 7.25 16.70
CA ALA A 149 -6.11 8.27 15.99
C ALA A 149 -5.14 9.10 16.87
N SER A 150 -4.83 8.72 18.13
CA SER A 150 -3.78 9.38 18.89
C SER A 150 -2.44 9.29 18.17
N LYS A 151 -1.72 10.42 18.13
CA LYS A 151 -0.32 10.44 17.71
C LYS A 151 0.53 9.71 18.73
N LEU A 152 1.36 8.79 18.29
CA LEU A 152 2.29 8.08 19.16
C LEU A 152 3.49 8.97 19.52
N PRO A 153 4.09 8.82 20.72
CA PRO A 153 5.30 9.55 21.11
C PRO A 153 6.43 9.37 20.12
N GLU A 154 6.63 8.14 19.64
CA GLU A 154 7.55 7.78 18.58
C GLU A 154 6.86 6.79 17.62
N PRO A 155 7.24 6.77 16.32
CA PRO A 155 6.78 5.74 15.42
C PRO A 155 7.23 4.35 15.88
N ILE A 156 6.31 3.39 15.85
CA ILE A 156 6.56 2.00 16.23
C ILE A 156 6.56 1.08 15.02
N TYR A 157 7.41 0.06 15.05
CA TYR A 157 7.45 -1.01 14.07
C TYR A 157 6.54 -2.16 14.54
N THR A 158 5.54 -2.48 13.74
CA THR A 158 4.50 -3.46 14.07
C THR A 158 4.30 -4.42 12.89
N PRO A 159 5.22 -5.36 12.69
CA PRO A 159 5.24 -6.23 11.52
C PRO A 159 4.01 -7.15 11.45
N ALA A 160 3.73 -7.64 10.23
CA ALA A 160 2.77 -8.71 10.01
C ALA A 160 3.42 -9.84 9.19
N ALA A 161 3.03 -11.07 9.45
CA ALA A 161 3.37 -12.20 8.60
C ALA A 161 2.49 -12.17 7.36
N LYS A 162 3.08 -12.36 6.18
CA LYS A 162 2.31 -12.52 4.95
C LYS A 162 1.56 -13.84 5.00
N ALA A 163 0.24 -13.75 4.93
CA ALA A 163 -0.62 -14.91 4.89
C ALA A 163 -0.58 -15.61 3.51
N ALA A 164 -1.01 -16.85 3.47
CA ALA A 164 -1.29 -17.53 2.21
C ALA A 164 -2.40 -16.80 1.43
N VAL A 165 -2.43 -17.01 0.11
CA VAL A 165 -3.44 -16.37 -0.74
C VAL A 165 -4.85 -16.75 -0.26
N GLY A 166 -5.62 -15.75 0.16
CA GLY A 166 -6.98 -15.90 0.69
C GLY A 166 -7.12 -15.84 2.20
N GLU A 167 -6.02 -15.75 2.93
CA GLU A 167 -5.99 -15.54 4.37
C GLU A 167 -5.66 -14.07 4.69
N HIS A 168 -5.81 -13.68 5.96
CA HIS A 168 -5.49 -12.33 6.44
C HIS A 168 -4.07 -12.29 7.01
N ASP A 169 -3.35 -11.21 6.73
CA ASP A 169 -2.04 -10.96 7.33
C ASP A 169 -2.20 -10.81 8.85
N GLU A 170 -1.40 -11.53 9.62
CA GLU A 170 -1.43 -11.49 11.08
C GLU A 170 -0.35 -10.60 11.66
N ASN A 171 -0.73 -9.70 12.57
CA ASN A 171 0.23 -8.94 13.36
C ASN A 171 1.14 -9.91 14.13
N ILE A 172 2.45 -9.71 14.03
CA ILE A 172 3.46 -10.50 14.73
C ILE A 172 4.39 -9.60 15.54
N THR A 173 5.09 -10.17 16.52
CA THR A 173 6.10 -9.42 17.26
C THR A 173 7.41 -9.30 16.48
N PHE A 174 8.30 -8.41 16.93
CA PHE A 174 9.65 -8.33 16.38
C PHE A 174 10.43 -9.64 16.54
N GLU A 175 10.29 -10.31 17.70
CA GLU A 175 10.90 -11.60 17.97
C GLU A 175 10.44 -12.66 16.96
N LYS A 176 9.15 -12.67 16.61
CA LYS A 176 8.63 -13.57 15.59
C LYS A 176 9.23 -13.26 14.20
N THR A 177 9.41 -11.98 13.88
CA THR A 177 10.13 -11.59 12.66
C THR A 177 11.57 -12.13 12.66
N VAL A 178 12.26 -12.03 13.80
CA VAL A 178 13.61 -12.60 13.96
C VAL A 178 13.66 -14.11 13.74
N GLU A 179 12.68 -14.84 14.26
CA GLU A 179 12.56 -16.29 14.00
C GLU A 179 12.39 -16.60 12.51
N MET A 180 11.66 -15.76 11.78
CA MET A 180 11.34 -16.00 10.35
C MET A 180 12.50 -15.67 9.41
N ILE A 181 13.24 -14.57 9.66
CA ILE A 181 14.23 -14.04 8.70
C ILE A 181 15.61 -13.77 9.29
N GLY A 182 15.82 -14.04 10.58
CA GLY A 182 17.08 -13.80 11.29
C GLY A 182 17.22 -12.37 11.84
N LEU A 183 18.02 -12.22 12.86
CA LEU A 183 18.17 -10.96 13.62
C LEU A 183 18.70 -9.81 12.75
N ASP A 184 19.71 -10.06 11.91
CA ASP A 184 20.31 -9.01 11.06
C ASP A 184 19.26 -8.40 10.10
N LEU A 185 18.57 -9.23 9.32
CA LEU A 185 17.55 -8.75 8.38
C LEU A 185 16.36 -8.09 9.11
N ALA A 186 15.89 -8.69 10.22
CA ALA A 186 14.79 -8.14 11.00
C ALA A 186 15.12 -6.74 11.53
N THR A 187 16.34 -6.55 12.07
CA THR A 187 16.82 -5.26 12.57
C THR A 187 16.93 -4.24 11.44
N ARG A 188 17.56 -4.61 10.33
CA ARG A 188 17.71 -3.71 9.16
C ARG A 188 16.38 -3.28 8.60
N ILE A 189 15.41 -4.19 8.44
CA ILE A 189 14.07 -3.86 7.96
C ILE A 189 13.38 -2.90 8.91
N LYS A 190 13.41 -3.16 10.21
CA LYS A 190 12.83 -2.28 11.23
C LYS A 190 13.41 -0.87 11.13
N ASP A 191 14.74 -0.75 11.14
CA ASP A 191 15.42 0.55 11.18
C ASP A 191 15.19 1.35 9.90
N ILE A 192 15.29 0.70 8.73
CA ILE A 192 15.00 1.31 7.42
C ILE A 192 13.55 1.74 7.34
N SER A 193 12.60 0.90 7.76
CA SER A 193 11.17 1.22 7.70
C SER A 193 10.82 2.44 8.56
N ILE A 194 11.37 2.53 9.77
CA ILE A 194 11.20 3.69 10.66
C ILE A 194 11.83 4.94 10.04
N ALA A 195 13.03 4.83 9.47
CA ALA A 195 13.70 5.95 8.81
C ALA A 195 12.90 6.48 7.60
N ILE A 196 12.43 5.57 6.74
CA ILE A 196 11.57 5.91 5.60
C ILE A 196 10.28 6.58 6.08
N TYR A 197 9.61 6.02 7.08
CA TYR A 197 8.39 6.58 7.63
C TYR A 197 8.59 8.00 8.17
N LYS A 198 9.65 8.23 8.97
CA LYS A 198 9.96 9.55 9.54
C LYS A 198 10.21 10.58 8.43
N ALA A 199 11.02 10.24 7.43
CA ALA A 199 11.31 11.11 6.31
C ALA A 199 10.06 11.43 5.47
N ALA A 200 9.27 10.40 5.13
CA ALA A 200 8.04 10.56 4.37
C ALA A 200 6.98 11.36 5.12
N SER A 201 6.83 11.13 6.43
CA SER A 201 5.89 11.88 7.27
C SER A 201 6.25 13.37 7.35
N ALA A 202 7.55 13.71 7.38
CA ALA A 202 7.99 15.11 7.34
C ALA A 202 7.64 15.78 6.00
N ILE A 203 7.94 15.11 4.87
CA ILE A 203 7.59 15.60 3.51
C ILE A 203 6.07 15.75 3.36
N ALA A 204 5.30 14.76 3.80
CA ALA A 204 3.84 14.79 3.70
C ALA A 204 3.22 15.90 4.56
N ALA A 205 3.77 16.15 5.75
CA ALA A 205 3.30 17.20 6.65
C ALA A 205 3.39 18.61 6.03
N GLU A 206 4.45 18.90 5.26
CA GLU A 206 4.60 20.15 4.51
C GLU A 206 3.49 20.33 3.45
N LYS A 207 2.86 19.23 3.03
CA LYS A 207 1.74 19.18 2.08
C LYS A 207 0.37 19.08 2.76
N GLY A 208 0.31 19.25 4.08
CA GLY A 208 -0.92 19.12 4.85
C GLY A 208 -1.48 17.69 4.92
N ILE A 209 -0.61 16.68 4.77
CA ILE A 209 -0.97 15.27 4.83
C ILE A 209 -0.33 14.62 6.06
N ILE A 210 -1.13 13.89 6.83
CA ILE A 210 -0.68 13.00 7.89
C ILE A 210 -0.63 11.58 7.31
N ILE A 211 0.54 10.93 7.37
CA ILE A 211 0.68 9.49 7.13
C ILE A 211 0.55 8.82 8.50
N ALA A 212 -0.60 8.21 8.79
CA ALA A 212 -0.85 7.63 10.10
C ALA A 212 -0.10 6.32 10.31
N ASP A 213 -0.13 5.46 9.34
CA ASP A 213 0.64 4.23 9.25
C ASP A 213 0.93 3.88 7.79
N THR A 214 1.86 2.97 7.59
CA THR A 214 2.23 2.48 6.27
C THR A 214 2.77 1.06 6.36
N LYS A 215 2.65 0.33 5.26
CA LYS A 215 3.17 -1.00 5.05
C LYS A 215 4.23 -0.96 3.96
N PHE A 216 5.41 -1.48 4.25
CA PHE A 216 6.49 -1.69 3.28
C PHE A 216 6.71 -3.17 3.02
N GLU A 217 7.20 -3.47 1.84
CA GLU A 217 7.66 -4.78 1.45
C GLU A 217 9.13 -4.74 1.04
N PHE A 218 9.86 -5.77 1.40
CA PHE A 218 11.28 -5.91 1.08
C PHE A 218 11.56 -7.25 0.43
N GLY A 219 12.60 -7.28 -0.37
CA GLY A 219 13.16 -8.48 -0.98
C GLY A 219 14.68 -8.43 -1.00
N LEU A 220 15.28 -9.56 -1.33
CA LEU A 220 16.72 -9.68 -1.54
C LEU A 220 16.98 -9.81 -3.04
N ASP A 221 17.98 -9.07 -3.54
CA ASP A 221 18.52 -9.27 -4.87
C ASP A 221 19.45 -10.50 -4.93
N ALA A 222 20.06 -10.75 -6.09
CA ALA A 222 20.94 -11.89 -6.31
C ALA A 222 22.20 -11.87 -5.42
N ASP A 223 22.63 -10.69 -4.99
CA ASP A 223 23.81 -10.48 -4.12
C ASP A 223 23.43 -10.48 -2.62
N GLY A 224 22.15 -10.71 -2.30
CA GLY A 224 21.65 -10.66 -0.92
C GLY A 224 21.44 -9.24 -0.38
N THR A 225 21.44 -8.24 -1.25
CA THR A 225 21.17 -6.85 -0.85
C THR A 225 19.68 -6.69 -0.52
N LEU A 226 19.38 -6.04 0.62
CA LEU A 226 18.02 -5.69 1.00
C LEU A 226 17.51 -4.53 0.15
N VAL A 227 16.36 -4.71 -0.51
CA VAL A 227 15.77 -3.78 -1.48
C VAL A 227 14.31 -3.53 -1.12
N LEU A 228 13.90 -2.25 -1.09
CA LEU A 228 12.51 -1.83 -0.95
C LEU A 228 11.76 -2.13 -2.26
N MET A 229 10.63 -2.82 -2.15
CA MET A 229 9.87 -3.30 -3.30
C MET A 229 8.37 -3.02 -3.19
N ASP A 230 7.63 -3.47 -4.18
CA ASP A 230 6.18 -3.34 -4.33
C ASP A 230 5.73 -1.88 -4.51
N GLU A 231 4.68 -1.46 -3.85
CA GLU A 231 4.29 -0.06 -3.76
C GLU A 231 4.75 0.55 -2.44
N VAL A 232 5.00 1.85 -2.44
CA VAL A 232 5.46 2.54 -1.25
C VAL A 232 4.61 3.76 -0.96
N LEU A 233 4.12 3.87 0.26
CA LEU A 233 3.44 5.08 0.77
C LEU A 233 2.26 5.56 -0.11
N THR A 234 1.57 4.65 -0.77
CA THR A 234 0.33 4.99 -1.50
C THR A 234 -0.87 4.90 -0.57
N PRO A 235 -2.01 5.50 -0.90
CA PRO A 235 -3.24 5.31 -0.12
C PRO A 235 -3.78 3.87 -0.10
N ASP A 236 -3.21 2.95 -0.87
CA ASP A 236 -3.52 1.52 -0.79
C ASP A 236 -2.69 0.80 0.28
N SER A 237 -1.46 1.27 0.56
CA SER A 237 -0.54 0.72 1.56
C SER A 237 -0.46 1.57 2.85
N SER A 238 -1.09 2.74 2.88
CA SER A 238 -0.96 3.72 3.96
C SER A 238 -2.28 4.41 4.29
N ARG A 239 -2.45 4.85 5.54
CA ARG A 239 -3.53 5.78 5.90
C ARG A 239 -3.06 7.21 5.73
N TYR A 240 -3.76 7.94 4.87
CA TYR A 240 -3.53 9.33 4.52
C TYR A 240 -4.66 10.20 5.06
N TRP A 241 -4.38 11.09 6.02
CA TRP A 241 -5.37 11.99 6.59
C TRP A 241 -5.09 13.46 6.24
N PRO A 242 -6.12 14.26 5.92
CA PRO A 242 -5.97 15.72 5.85
C PRO A 242 -5.59 16.28 7.20
N ALA A 243 -4.48 17.00 7.30
CA ALA A 243 -4.03 17.58 8.57
C ALA A 243 -5.02 18.60 9.13
N GLU A 244 -5.71 19.37 8.25
CA GLU A 244 -6.68 20.38 8.63
C GLU A 244 -7.95 19.83 9.30
N SER A 245 -8.29 18.56 9.07
CA SER A 245 -9.49 17.93 9.62
C SER A 245 -9.19 16.81 10.61
N TYR A 246 -7.91 16.63 10.96
CA TYR A 246 -7.51 15.64 11.95
C TYR A 246 -7.98 16.03 13.36
N VAL A 247 -8.66 15.11 14.02
CA VAL A 247 -9.07 15.23 15.43
C VAL A 247 -8.79 13.89 16.13
N GLU A 248 -8.08 13.96 17.25
CA GLU A 248 -7.84 12.80 18.10
C GLU A 248 -9.14 12.28 18.73
N GLY A 249 -9.28 10.97 18.82
CA GLY A 249 -10.43 10.30 19.45
C GLY A 249 -11.55 9.95 18.50
N VAL A 250 -11.51 10.43 17.25
CA VAL A 250 -12.47 10.10 16.20
C VAL A 250 -11.77 9.47 15.01
N ASN A 251 -12.54 8.86 14.12
CA ASN A 251 -11.98 8.33 12.86
C ASN A 251 -11.77 9.50 11.90
N PRO A 252 -10.52 9.89 11.57
CA PRO A 252 -10.30 11.05 10.71
C PRO A 252 -10.83 10.82 9.30
N PRO A 253 -11.26 11.87 8.58
CA PRO A 253 -11.43 11.81 7.14
C PRO A 253 -10.14 11.31 6.48
N SER A 254 -10.26 10.63 5.33
CA SER A 254 -9.14 9.92 4.73
C SER A 254 -9.12 10.07 3.21
N TYR A 255 -7.91 10.06 2.64
CA TYR A 255 -7.68 9.95 1.20
C TYR A 255 -7.50 8.51 0.73
N ASP A 256 -7.55 7.55 1.66
CA ASP A 256 -7.39 6.11 1.38
C ASP A 256 -8.76 5.39 1.22
N LYS A 257 -8.71 4.07 1.29
CA LYS A 257 -9.89 3.19 1.18
C LYS A 257 -10.91 3.31 2.32
N GLN A 258 -10.69 4.17 3.33
CA GLN A 258 -11.59 4.23 4.49
C GLN A 258 -13.00 4.63 4.08
N PHE A 259 -13.15 5.58 3.14
CA PHE A 259 -14.46 5.94 2.60
C PHE A 259 -15.21 4.73 2.00
N LEU A 260 -14.50 3.91 1.22
CA LEU A 260 -15.08 2.67 0.67
C LEU A 260 -15.41 1.68 1.78
N ARG A 261 -14.52 1.51 2.78
CA ARG A 261 -14.77 0.60 3.91
C ARG A 261 -15.98 1.02 4.72
N ASP A 262 -16.12 2.31 5.04
CA ASP A 262 -17.25 2.84 5.79
C ASP A 262 -18.57 2.61 5.04
N TRP A 263 -18.58 2.81 3.71
CA TRP A 263 -19.72 2.50 2.89
C TRP A 263 -20.05 0.99 2.90
N LEU A 264 -19.06 0.13 2.75
CA LEU A 264 -19.24 -1.33 2.77
C LEU A 264 -19.78 -1.81 4.12
N GLU A 265 -19.31 -1.25 5.24
CA GLU A 265 -19.78 -1.58 6.59
C GLU A 265 -21.22 -1.12 6.86
N SER A 266 -21.65 -0.05 6.18
CA SER A 266 -23.04 0.43 6.25
C SER A 266 -23.98 -0.26 5.26
N THR A 267 -23.44 -1.05 4.32
CA THR A 267 -24.23 -1.67 3.24
C THR A 267 -24.91 -2.95 3.72
N LEU A 268 -26.21 -3.06 3.39
CA LEU A 268 -26.99 -4.27 3.63
C LEU A 268 -27.08 -5.13 2.39
N VAL A 269 -26.76 -6.41 2.52
CA VAL A 269 -26.95 -7.45 1.51
C VAL A 269 -28.05 -8.37 2.00
N ASN A 270 -29.16 -8.46 1.24
CA ASN A 270 -30.35 -9.23 1.64
C ASN A 270 -30.88 -8.85 3.06
N GLY A 271 -30.82 -7.56 3.41
CA GLY A 271 -31.31 -7.04 4.67
C GLY A 271 -30.40 -7.27 5.89
N LYS A 272 -29.19 -7.78 5.69
CA LYS A 272 -28.16 -7.97 6.74
C LYS A 272 -26.88 -7.22 6.37
N PRO A 273 -26.07 -6.77 7.36
CA PRO A 273 -24.74 -6.24 7.07
C PRO A 273 -23.94 -7.24 6.22
N TRP A 274 -23.17 -6.72 5.26
CA TRP A 274 -22.28 -7.57 4.47
C TRP A 274 -21.22 -8.22 5.37
N ASP A 275 -21.06 -9.53 5.23
CA ASP A 275 -20.18 -10.35 6.06
C ASP A 275 -18.69 -10.31 5.67
N LYS A 276 -18.34 -9.42 4.74
CA LYS A 276 -16.96 -9.25 4.23
C LYS A 276 -16.42 -10.46 3.46
N THR A 277 -17.33 -11.30 2.92
CA THR A 277 -16.97 -12.42 2.06
C THR A 277 -17.44 -12.22 0.62
N PRO A 278 -16.83 -12.88 -0.38
CA PRO A 278 -17.34 -12.86 -1.75
C PRO A 278 -18.75 -13.47 -1.87
N PRO A 279 -19.62 -12.94 -2.74
CA PRO A 279 -19.37 -11.83 -3.66
C PRO A 279 -19.46 -10.46 -2.96
N ALA A 280 -18.61 -9.52 -3.41
CA ALA A 280 -18.67 -8.14 -2.93
C ALA A 280 -20.01 -7.45 -3.33
N PRO A 281 -20.54 -6.53 -2.49
CA PRO A 281 -21.64 -5.66 -2.90
C PRO A 281 -21.25 -4.83 -4.12
N ARG A 282 -22.22 -4.61 -5.01
CA ARG A 282 -22.00 -3.76 -6.19
C ARG A 282 -21.79 -2.31 -5.78
N LEU A 283 -20.70 -1.70 -6.25
CA LEU A 283 -20.37 -0.31 -5.94
C LEU A 283 -21.27 0.66 -6.74
N PRO A 284 -22.00 1.56 -6.06
CA PRO A 284 -22.73 2.63 -6.75
C PRO A 284 -21.74 3.59 -7.43
N ARG A 285 -22.19 4.20 -8.53
CA ARG A 285 -21.39 5.17 -9.29
C ARG A 285 -20.83 6.30 -8.42
N GLU A 286 -21.62 6.80 -7.48
CA GLU A 286 -21.20 7.84 -6.55
C GLU A 286 -20.03 7.40 -5.67
N VAL A 287 -20.01 6.15 -5.20
CA VAL A 287 -18.91 5.59 -4.38
C VAL A 287 -17.63 5.48 -5.23
N ILE A 288 -17.76 5.01 -6.48
CA ILE A 288 -16.63 4.91 -7.41
C ILE A 288 -16.04 6.29 -7.68
N GLU A 289 -16.87 7.29 -8.02
CA GLU A 289 -16.44 8.65 -8.33
C GLU A 289 -15.78 9.34 -7.12
N LYS A 290 -16.36 9.21 -5.93
CA LYS A 290 -15.78 9.75 -4.70
C LYS A 290 -14.46 9.07 -4.32
N THR A 291 -14.37 7.75 -4.50
CA THR A 291 -13.11 7.02 -4.24
C THR A 291 -12.02 7.48 -5.20
N SER A 292 -12.31 7.60 -6.50
CA SER A 292 -11.35 8.12 -7.48
C SER A 292 -10.90 9.54 -7.15
N ALA A 293 -11.84 10.43 -6.80
CA ALA A 293 -11.54 11.82 -6.43
C ALA A 293 -10.62 11.91 -5.20
N LYS A 294 -10.76 11.00 -4.21
CA LYS A 294 -9.88 10.95 -3.03
C LYS A 294 -8.43 10.60 -3.40
N TYR A 295 -8.23 9.63 -4.27
CA TYR A 295 -6.89 9.28 -4.76
C TYR A 295 -6.27 10.43 -5.58
N GLU A 296 -7.07 11.08 -6.43
CA GLU A 296 -6.61 12.23 -7.23
C GLU A 296 -6.23 13.40 -6.33
N GLU A 297 -7.05 13.73 -5.32
CA GLU A 297 -6.76 14.79 -4.35
C GLU A 297 -5.46 14.50 -3.58
N ALA A 298 -5.25 13.26 -3.13
CA ALA A 298 -4.02 12.85 -2.45
C ALA A 298 -2.78 13.08 -3.34
N LEU A 299 -2.83 12.63 -4.60
CA LEU A 299 -1.73 12.83 -5.55
C LEU A 299 -1.45 14.31 -5.79
N GLN A 300 -2.49 15.11 -6.05
CA GLN A 300 -2.35 16.54 -6.33
C GLN A 300 -1.75 17.29 -5.13
N ARG A 301 -2.18 16.99 -3.90
CA ARG A 301 -1.60 17.60 -2.70
C ARG A 301 -0.14 17.21 -2.51
N LEU A 302 0.18 15.94 -2.71
CA LEU A 302 1.53 15.42 -2.52
C LEU A 302 2.53 16.01 -3.51
N THR A 303 2.12 16.23 -4.77
CA THR A 303 3.03 16.61 -5.86
C THR A 303 3.12 18.12 -6.14
N ARG A 304 2.23 18.91 -5.54
CA ARG A 304 2.30 20.38 -5.57
C ARG A 304 3.31 20.88 -4.53
#